data_167660c43e4b2a732cc172b89b384334
#
_entry.id   167660c43e4b2a732cc172b89b384334
#
_cell.length_a   1.000
_cell.length_b   1.000
_cell.length_c   1.000
_cell.angle_alpha   90.00
_cell.angle_beta   90.00
_cell.angle_gamma   90.00
#
_symmetry.space_group_name_H-M   'P 1'
#
loop_
_entity.id
_entity.type
_entity.pdbx_description
1 polymer ?
#
loop_
_entity_poly.entity_id
_entity_poly.type
_entity_poly.pdbx_seq_one_letter_code
_entity_poly.pdbx_strand_id
1 'polypeptide(L)'
;LIEEYIETVGEFGETRTTKETRAHFYEGIMYFCWAPFANYCAHHYAEYESAELDKDLPFLFLHGDNDSGKGMFLRFGARLISNGYVQEVTTGGDFVKDNIERAQASDTVFPYIVDDVAKSKIDRDIIKSYWEGKWDGSIQMPTFIFSSNDSTKPKSELRTRMKTLDFNVNFSELEEDEREAAAQIAGQADSCNLFPWFAHLF
;
A
#
# COMPACT_ATOMS: atom_id res chain seq x y z
N LEU A 1 6.91 -10.18 14.87
CA LEU A 1 6.82 -10.20 13.41
C LEU A 1 6.96 -8.82 12.77
N ILE A 2 6.04 -7.85 13.03
CA ILE A 2 6.08 -6.52 12.40
C ILE A 2 7.36 -5.79 12.77
N GLU A 3 7.67 -5.71 14.07
CA GLU A 3 8.87 -5.07 14.58
C GLU A 3 10.13 -5.74 14.02
N GLU A 4 10.19 -7.07 14.05
CA GLU A 4 11.26 -7.87 13.49
C GLU A 4 11.43 -7.62 11.98
N TYR A 5 10.34 -7.60 11.21
CA TYR A 5 10.38 -7.27 9.79
C TYR A 5 10.96 -5.87 9.54
N ILE A 6 10.49 -4.86 10.28
CA ILE A 6 10.92 -3.47 10.10
C ILE A 6 12.38 -3.28 10.53
N GLU A 7 12.80 -3.94 11.60
CA GLU A 7 14.19 -3.88 12.06
C GLU A 7 15.11 -4.55 11.06
N THR A 8 14.81 -5.78 10.62
CA THR A 8 15.61 -6.52 9.66
C THR A 8 15.72 -5.75 8.34
N VAL A 9 14.60 -5.31 7.77
CA VAL A 9 14.61 -4.52 6.54
C VAL A 9 15.33 -3.19 6.72
N GLY A 10 15.22 -2.57 7.89
CA GLY A 10 15.89 -1.32 8.22
C GLY A 10 17.41 -1.46 8.44
N GLU A 11 17.90 -2.64 8.80
CA GLU A 11 19.34 -2.92 8.98
C GLU A 11 20.04 -3.14 7.64
N PHE A 12 19.35 -3.76 6.68
CA PHE A 12 19.90 -4.08 5.36
C PHE A 12 19.98 -2.89 4.40
N GLY A 13 19.48 -1.73 4.77
CA GLY A 13 19.49 -0.56 3.92
C GLY A 13 20.53 0.47 4.37
N GLU A 14 21.49 0.82 3.51
CA GLU A 14 22.29 2.03 3.68
C GLU A 14 21.38 3.26 3.57
N THR A 15 20.81 3.70 4.67
CA THR A 15 19.96 4.89 4.65
C THR A 15 20.53 5.99 5.52
N ARG A 16 20.60 7.17 4.96
CA ARG A 16 20.85 8.41 5.73
C ARG A 16 19.71 8.73 6.69
N THR A 17 18.58 8.04 6.55
CA THR A 17 17.32 8.33 7.24
C THR A 17 16.62 7.06 7.74
N THR A 18 17.37 6.11 8.31
CA THR A 18 16.85 4.82 8.83
C THR A 18 15.60 4.99 9.70
N LYS A 19 15.55 6.04 10.53
CA LYS A 19 14.42 6.30 11.42
C LYS A 19 13.15 6.69 10.63
N GLU A 20 13.28 7.52 9.60
CA GLU A 20 12.15 7.93 8.75
C GLU A 20 11.65 6.74 7.91
N THR A 21 12.57 5.96 7.36
CA THR A 21 12.23 4.75 6.61
C THR A 21 11.46 3.75 7.47
N ARG A 22 11.94 3.48 8.68
CA ARG A 22 11.21 2.61 9.64
C ARG A 22 9.82 3.15 9.95
N ALA A 23 9.67 4.46 10.14
CA ALA A 23 8.37 5.08 10.34
C ALA A 23 7.44 4.87 9.14
N HIS A 24 7.95 5.01 7.91
CA HIS A 24 7.17 4.75 6.70
C HIS A 24 6.75 3.27 6.57
N PHE A 25 7.57 2.33 6.99
CA PHE A 25 7.17 0.92 7.05
C PHE A 25 6.01 0.71 8.04
N TYR A 26 6.09 1.29 9.24
CA TYR A 26 5.00 1.23 10.22
C TYR A 26 3.72 1.85 9.67
N GLU A 27 3.79 3.05 9.11
CA GLU A 27 2.64 3.72 8.49
C GLU A 27 2.03 2.88 7.37
N GLY A 28 2.86 2.26 6.54
CA GLY A 28 2.41 1.38 5.47
C GLY A 28 1.67 0.15 5.99
N ILE A 29 2.18 -0.50 7.04
CA ILE A 29 1.52 -1.66 7.67
C ILE A 29 0.19 -1.25 8.29
N MET A 30 0.14 -0.12 9.00
CA MET A 30 -1.10 0.41 9.53
C MET A 30 -2.11 0.71 8.42
N TYR A 31 -1.65 1.24 7.29
CA TYR A 31 -2.50 1.46 6.13
C TYR A 31 -3.05 0.14 5.56
N PHE A 32 -2.24 -0.91 5.45
CA PHE A 32 -2.70 -2.23 5.03
C PHE A 32 -3.82 -2.76 5.93
N CYS A 33 -3.66 -2.64 7.25
CA CYS A 33 -4.69 -3.06 8.20
C CYS A 33 -5.97 -2.22 8.08
N TRP A 34 -5.85 -0.91 7.84
CA TRP A 34 -6.97 0.01 7.71
C TRP A 34 -7.68 -0.10 6.34
N ALA A 35 -6.95 -0.40 5.27
CA ALA A 35 -7.43 -0.36 3.90
C ALA A 35 -8.77 -1.11 3.66
N PRO A 36 -9.02 -2.29 4.23
CA PRO A 36 -10.31 -2.98 4.08
C PRO A 36 -11.49 -2.23 4.68
N PHE A 37 -11.26 -1.31 5.62
CA PHE A 37 -12.29 -0.53 6.30
C PHE A 37 -12.42 0.90 5.75
N ALA A 38 -11.51 1.30 4.90
CA ALA A 38 -11.38 2.68 4.42
C ALA A 38 -12.67 3.23 3.80
N ASN A 39 -13.33 2.44 2.96
CA ASN A 39 -14.56 2.85 2.30
C ASN A 39 -15.72 3.00 3.30
N TYR A 40 -15.79 2.11 4.30
CA TYR A 40 -16.75 2.22 5.39
C TYR A 40 -16.51 3.47 6.23
N CYS A 41 -15.26 3.77 6.55
CA CYS A 41 -14.89 5.03 7.22
C CYS A 41 -15.30 6.25 6.40
N ALA A 42 -15.05 6.24 5.09
CA ALA A 42 -15.44 7.33 4.19
C ALA A 42 -16.97 7.57 4.21
N HIS A 43 -17.76 6.50 4.24
CA HIS A 43 -19.22 6.59 4.37
C HIS A 43 -19.61 7.26 5.70
N HIS A 44 -19.08 6.80 6.81
CA HIS A 44 -19.36 7.39 8.12
C HIS A 44 -18.96 8.87 8.20
N TYR A 45 -17.81 9.24 7.69
CA TYR A 45 -17.38 10.65 7.66
C TYR A 45 -18.31 11.51 6.83
N ALA A 46 -18.77 11.01 5.69
CA ALA A 46 -19.75 11.73 4.85
C ALA A 46 -21.09 11.92 5.56
N GLU A 47 -21.51 10.94 6.36
CA GLU A 47 -22.80 10.96 7.08
C GLU A 47 -22.79 11.94 8.28
N TYR A 48 -21.65 12.09 8.96
CA TYR A 48 -21.53 12.96 10.14
C TYR A 48 -21.05 14.38 9.84
N GLU A 49 -21.04 14.80 8.57
CA GLU A 49 -20.80 16.18 8.12
C GLU A 49 -19.62 16.91 8.72
N SER A 50 -18.53 16.29 8.89
CA SER A 50 -17.33 17.08 8.97
C SER A 50 -16.84 17.40 7.55
N ALA A 51 -17.53 18.29 6.90
CA ALA A 51 -17.30 18.71 5.50
C ALA A 51 -15.87 19.23 5.21
N GLU A 52 -15.05 19.35 6.23
CA GLU A 52 -13.68 19.83 6.18
C GLU A 52 -12.64 18.80 6.66
N LEU A 53 -13.05 17.59 7.07
CA LEU A 53 -12.06 16.57 7.39
C LEU A 53 -11.35 16.15 6.12
N ASP A 54 -10.04 16.12 6.20
CA ASP A 54 -9.20 15.50 5.18
C ASP A 54 -9.82 14.16 4.81
N LYS A 55 -10.38 14.11 3.61
CA LYS A 55 -11.00 12.91 3.09
C LYS A 55 -9.96 11.82 3.19
N ASP A 56 -10.29 10.74 3.88
CA ASP A 56 -9.39 9.61 4.00
C ASP A 56 -8.87 9.23 2.62
N LEU A 57 -7.55 9.11 2.51
CA LEU A 57 -6.91 8.96 1.22
C LEU A 57 -7.06 7.51 0.74
N PRO A 58 -7.80 7.26 -0.37
CA PRO A 58 -8.04 5.90 -0.85
C PRO A 58 -6.81 5.25 -1.50
N PHE A 59 -5.69 5.97 -1.54
CA PHE A 59 -4.49 5.53 -2.23
C PHE A 59 -3.28 5.57 -1.32
N LEU A 60 -2.55 4.45 -1.26
CA LEU A 60 -1.20 4.39 -0.72
C LEU A 60 -0.21 4.27 -1.88
N PHE A 61 0.73 5.18 -1.95
CA PHE A 61 1.78 5.21 -2.95
C PHE A 61 3.16 5.00 -2.30
N LEU A 62 3.83 3.92 -2.68
CA LEU A 62 5.20 3.63 -2.26
C LEU A 62 6.16 4.12 -3.34
N HIS A 63 6.95 5.11 -2.98
CA HIS A 63 7.95 5.72 -3.86
C HIS A 63 9.35 5.36 -3.41
N GLY A 64 10.25 5.08 -4.33
CA GLY A 64 11.65 4.77 -4.05
C GLY A 64 12.35 4.18 -5.26
N ASP A 65 13.67 4.12 -5.20
CA ASP A 65 14.51 3.57 -6.26
C ASP A 65 14.27 2.07 -6.48
N ASN A 66 14.83 1.53 -7.55
CA ASN A 66 14.90 0.08 -7.75
C ASN A 66 15.56 -0.57 -6.54
N ASP A 67 15.18 -1.81 -6.27
CA ASP A 67 15.72 -2.60 -5.15
C ASP A 67 15.56 -1.96 -3.76
N SER A 68 14.59 -1.06 -3.58
CA SER A 68 14.26 -0.47 -2.28
C SER A 68 13.28 -1.31 -1.43
N GLY A 69 12.98 -2.55 -1.84
CA GLY A 69 12.14 -3.48 -1.08
C GLY A 69 10.63 -3.25 -1.20
N LYS A 70 10.15 -2.30 -2.04
CA LYS A 70 8.71 -2.00 -2.20
C LYS A 70 7.87 -3.22 -2.57
N GLY A 71 8.30 -3.98 -3.57
CA GLY A 71 7.59 -5.19 -4.00
C GLY A 71 7.51 -6.25 -2.90
N MET A 72 8.59 -6.43 -2.12
CA MET A 72 8.58 -7.32 -0.96
C MET A 72 7.60 -6.83 0.11
N PHE A 73 7.59 -5.54 0.38
CA PHE A 73 6.67 -4.93 1.34
C PHE A 73 5.20 -5.05 0.90
N LEU A 74 4.89 -4.87 -0.38
CA LEU A 74 3.54 -5.07 -0.92
C LEU A 74 3.07 -6.51 -0.73
N ARG A 75 3.92 -7.49 -1.04
CA ARG A 75 3.61 -8.92 -0.81
C ARG A 75 3.45 -9.25 0.67
N PHE A 76 4.33 -8.71 1.53
CA PHE A 76 4.21 -8.85 2.98
C PHE A 76 2.86 -8.32 3.48
N GLY A 77 2.48 -7.11 3.10
CA GLY A 77 1.20 -6.50 3.48
C GLY A 77 0.00 -7.29 2.96
N ALA A 78 0.04 -7.75 1.70
CA ALA A 78 -1.01 -8.58 1.12
C ALA A 78 -1.21 -9.89 1.90
N ARG A 79 -0.13 -10.59 2.24
CA ARG A 79 -0.14 -11.81 3.05
C ARG A 79 -0.68 -11.55 4.45
N LEU A 80 -0.22 -10.46 5.09
CA LEU A 80 -0.62 -10.08 6.43
C LEU A 80 -2.14 -9.91 6.56
N ILE A 81 -2.78 -9.17 5.64
CA ILE A 81 -4.21 -8.88 5.70
C ILE A 81 -5.08 -9.99 5.11
N SER A 82 -4.52 -10.88 4.31
CA SER A 82 -5.20 -12.04 3.74
C SER A 82 -4.95 -13.34 4.49
N ASN A 83 -4.17 -13.32 5.57
CA ASN A 83 -3.72 -14.53 6.27
C ASN A 83 -3.08 -15.56 5.31
N GLY A 84 -2.21 -15.08 4.41
CA GLY A 84 -1.48 -15.88 3.45
C GLY A 84 -2.25 -16.32 2.20
N TYR A 85 -3.52 -15.98 2.06
CA TYR A 85 -4.29 -16.37 0.86
C TYR A 85 -3.81 -15.66 -0.41
N VAL A 86 -3.41 -14.39 -0.29
CA VAL A 86 -2.88 -13.59 -1.40
C VAL A 86 -1.36 -13.64 -1.35
N GLN A 87 -0.76 -14.43 -2.24
CA GLN A 87 0.70 -14.63 -2.30
C GLN A 87 1.39 -13.64 -3.24
N GLU A 88 0.72 -13.25 -4.32
CA GLU A 88 1.25 -12.39 -5.36
C GLU A 88 0.39 -11.13 -5.53
N VAL A 89 1.04 -10.06 -5.91
CA VAL A 89 0.39 -8.78 -6.20
C VAL A 89 0.34 -8.54 -7.71
N THR A 90 -0.59 -7.72 -8.14
CA THR A 90 -0.76 -7.36 -9.55
C THR A 90 0.45 -6.57 -10.07
N THR A 91 0.83 -6.76 -11.30
CA THR A 91 1.93 -6.01 -11.93
C THR A 91 1.45 -4.65 -12.45
N GLY A 92 2.35 -3.65 -12.52
CA GLY A 92 2.02 -2.33 -13.07
C GLY A 92 1.59 -2.36 -14.54
N GLY A 93 1.89 -3.45 -15.26
CA GLY A 93 1.36 -3.71 -16.60
C GLY A 93 -0.16 -3.72 -16.63
N ASP A 94 -0.78 -4.31 -15.61
CA ASP A 94 -2.22 -4.50 -15.46
C ASP A 94 -2.93 -3.28 -14.84
N PHE A 95 -2.21 -2.24 -14.45
CA PHE A 95 -2.78 -0.98 -13.99
C PHE A 95 -3.35 -0.21 -15.20
N VAL A 96 -4.53 -0.61 -15.63
CA VAL A 96 -5.26 -0.06 -16.77
C VAL A 96 -6.70 0.22 -16.39
N LYS A 97 -7.35 1.12 -17.12
CA LYS A 97 -8.71 1.61 -16.81
C LYS A 97 -9.70 0.46 -16.62
N ASP A 98 -9.71 -0.51 -17.52
CA ASP A 98 -10.65 -1.63 -17.48
C ASP A 98 -10.50 -2.49 -16.21
N ASN A 99 -9.27 -2.72 -15.74
CA ASN A 99 -9.03 -3.48 -14.53
C ASN A 99 -9.42 -2.69 -13.28
N ILE A 100 -9.23 -1.38 -13.29
CA ILE A 100 -9.65 -0.49 -12.22
C ILE A 100 -11.18 -0.44 -12.13
N GLU A 101 -11.89 -0.33 -13.26
CA GLU A 101 -13.35 -0.38 -13.31
C GLU A 101 -13.90 -1.74 -12.85
N ARG A 102 -13.21 -2.84 -13.16
CA ARG A 102 -13.56 -4.17 -12.62
C ARG A 102 -13.34 -4.24 -11.11
N ALA A 103 -12.26 -3.68 -10.60
CA ALA A 103 -12.02 -3.62 -9.16
C ALA A 103 -13.11 -2.80 -8.46
N GLN A 104 -13.53 -1.67 -9.03
CA GLN A 104 -14.67 -0.88 -8.52
C GLN A 104 -15.98 -1.68 -8.48
N ALA A 105 -16.21 -2.51 -9.49
CA ALA A 105 -17.42 -3.30 -9.64
C ALA A 105 -17.39 -4.63 -8.85
N SER A 106 -16.27 -4.96 -8.22
CA SER A 106 -16.08 -6.28 -7.59
C SER A 106 -16.72 -6.44 -6.21
N ASP A 107 -17.24 -5.36 -5.64
CA ASP A 107 -17.87 -5.36 -4.30
C ASP A 107 -16.92 -5.97 -3.22
N THR A 108 -15.63 -5.70 -3.33
CA THR A 108 -14.60 -6.18 -2.39
C THR A 108 -14.10 -5.06 -1.50
N VAL A 109 -13.82 -5.39 -0.24
CA VAL A 109 -13.09 -4.52 0.69
C VAL A 109 -11.58 -4.72 0.60
N PHE A 110 -11.13 -5.81 -0.01
CA PHE A 110 -9.71 -6.11 -0.12
C PHE A 110 -9.02 -5.12 -1.05
N PRO A 111 -7.91 -4.48 -0.64
CA PRO A 111 -7.26 -3.46 -1.45
C PRO A 111 -6.72 -4.03 -2.76
N TYR A 112 -6.78 -3.22 -3.83
CA TYR A 112 -6.14 -3.55 -5.09
C TYR A 112 -4.66 -3.18 -5.03
N ILE A 113 -3.80 -4.19 -4.97
CA ILE A 113 -2.38 -4.04 -4.71
C ILE A 113 -1.61 -4.24 -6.02
N VAL A 114 -0.80 -3.23 -6.41
CA VAL A 114 -0.10 -3.20 -7.70
C VAL A 114 1.36 -2.81 -7.53
N ASP A 115 2.26 -3.66 -8.00
CA ASP A 115 3.69 -3.40 -7.98
C ASP A 115 4.18 -2.79 -9.28
N ASP A 116 5.11 -1.84 -9.18
CA ASP A 116 5.83 -1.20 -10.29
C ASP A 116 4.93 -0.54 -11.35
N VAL A 117 4.12 0.41 -10.91
CA VAL A 117 3.26 1.21 -11.80
C VAL A 117 4.07 2.34 -12.42
N ALA A 118 4.14 2.39 -13.75
CA ALA A 118 4.79 3.49 -14.45
C ALA A 118 4.09 4.83 -14.17
N LYS A 119 4.86 5.89 -13.95
CA LYS A 119 4.36 7.25 -13.66
C LYS A 119 3.34 7.72 -14.69
N SER A 120 3.56 7.43 -15.97
CA SER A 120 2.64 7.79 -17.05
C SER A 120 1.23 7.19 -16.88
N LYS A 121 1.10 6.09 -16.13
CA LYS A 121 -0.20 5.50 -15.78
C LYS A 121 -0.79 6.16 -14.53
N ILE A 122 0.03 6.53 -13.56
CA ILE A 122 -0.40 7.22 -12.33
C ILE A 122 -0.92 8.62 -12.68
N ASP A 123 -0.21 9.35 -13.53
CA ASP A 123 -0.54 10.73 -13.94
C ASP A 123 -1.78 10.83 -14.86
N ARG A 124 -2.43 9.72 -15.18
CA ARG A 124 -3.68 9.72 -15.95
C ARG A 124 -4.87 10.08 -15.07
N ASP A 125 -5.94 10.52 -15.73
CA ASP A 125 -7.20 10.90 -15.08
C ASP A 125 -7.92 9.73 -14.35
N ILE A 126 -7.38 8.51 -14.43
CA ILE A 126 -7.95 7.32 -13.81
C ILE A 126 -8.06 7.50 -12.29
N ILE A 127 -6.97 7.89 -11.63
CA ILE A 127 -6.95 8.10 -10.18
C ILE A 127 -7.89 9.23 -9.79
N LYS A 128 -7.89 10.30 -10.59
CA LYS A 128 -8.78 11.43 -10.36
C LYS A 128 -10.25 11.03 -10.49
N SER A 129 -10.61 10.30 -11.54
CA SER A 129 -11.99 9.86 -11.76
C SER A 129 -12.46 8.85 -10.71
N TYR A 130 -11.56 7.99 -10.21
CA TYR A 130 -11.86 7.08 -9.12
C TYR A 130 -12.22 7.83 -7.84
N TRP A 131 -11.44 8.85 -7.50
CA TRP A 131 -11.64 9.69 -6.35
C TRP A 131 -12.88 10.59 -6.46
N GLU A 132 -13.01 11.34 -7.55
CA GLU A 132 -14.09 12.32 -7.73
C GLU A 132 -15.44 11.64 -7.91
N GLY A 133 -15.43 10.44 -8.44
CA GLY A 133 -16.67 9.79 -8.82
C GLY A 133 -17.45 9.17 -7.67
N LYS A 134 -16.84 8.65 -6.61
CA LYS A 134 -17.57 7.74 -5.72
C LYS A 134 -16.89 7.40 -4.39
N TRP A 135 -15.82 8.08 -4.01
CA TRP A 135 -15.19 7.83 -2.72
C TRP A 135 -15.93 8.56 -1.58
N ASP A 136 -17.20 8.23 -1.43
CA ASP A 136 -18.09 8.77 -0.40
C ASP A 136 -18.79 7.66 0.40
N GLY A 137 -18.42 6.41 0.16
CA GLY A 137 -19.03 5.26 0.79
C GLY A 137 -20.39 4.85 0.22
N SER A 138 -20.92 5.56 -0.79
CA SER A 138 -22.19 5.20 -1.44
C SER A 138 -22.12 3.88 -2.21
N ILE A 139 -20.90 3.49 -2.61
CA ILE A 139 -20.59 2.24 -3.29
C ILE A 139 -19.38 1.62 -2.60
N GLN A 140 -19.44 0.34 -2.30
CA GLN A 140 -18.30 -0.38 -1.78
C GLN A 140 -17.19 -0.47 -2.83
N MET A 141 -16.03 0.10 -2.53
CA MET A 141 -14.88 0.15 -3.43
C MET A 141 -13.59 -0.16 -2.67
N PRO A 142 -12.65 -0.91 -3.28
CA PRO A 142 -11.38 -1.17 -2.65
C PRO A 142 -10.49 0.08 -2.64
N THR A 143 -9.60 0.19 -1.67
CA THR A 143 -8.47 1.11 -1.73
C THR A 143 -7.45 0.62 -2.75
N PHE A 144 -6.53 1.50 -3.16
CA PHE A 144 -5.40 1.15 -4.00
C PHE A 144 -4.09 1.31 -3.24
N ILE A 145 -3.26 0.28 -3.31
CA ILE A 145 -1.90 0.30 -2.78
C ILE A 145 -0.96 -0.01 -3.94
N PHE A 146 -0.08 0.91 -4.28
CA PHE A 146 0.79 0.70 -5.43
C PHE A 146 2.18 1.30 -5.24
N SER A 147 3.14 0.74 -5.95
CA SER A 147 4.53 1.19 -5.96
C SER A 147 4.93 1.73 -7.33
N SER A 148 6.00 2.53 -7.35
CA SER A 148 6.67 2.93 -8.58
C SER A 148 8.18 3.05 -8.34
N ASN A 149 8.93 2.72 -9.38
CA ASN A 149 10.38 2.91 -9.48
C ASN A 149 10.76 4.22 -10.20
N ASP A 150 9.76 4.98 -10.67
CA ASP A 150 10.02 6.26 -11.33
C ASP A 150 10.64 7.27 -10.36
N SER A 151 11.73 7.91 -10.78
CA SER A 151 12.49 8.87 -9.97
C SER A 151 11.72 10.14 -9.60
N THR A 152 10.58 10.38 -10.22
CA THR A 152 9.77 11.58 -10.01
C THR A 152 8.41 11.25 -9.42
N LYS A 153 8.07 11.95 -8.33
CA LYS A 153 6.76 11.83 -7.68
C LYS A 153 5.62 12.22 -8.64
N PRO A 154 4.41 11.69 -8.43
CA PRO A 154 3.22 12.09 -9.16
C PRO A 154 2.95 13.61 -9.11
N LYS A 155 2.13 14.11 -10.03
CA LYS A 155 1.69 15.50 -10.05
C LYS A 155 1.14 15.94 -8.70
N SER A 156 1.33 17.22 -8.36
CA SER A 156 0.92 17.77 -7.05
C SER A 156 -0.56 17.56 -6.74
N GLU A 157 -1.43 17.68 -7.74
CA GLU A 157 -2.87 17.47 -7.59
C GLU A 157 -3.25 16.02 -7.21
N LEU A 158 -2.43 15.03 -7.61
CA LEU A 158 -2.64 13.64 -7.25
C LEU A 158 -2.12 13.33 -5.85
N ARG A 159 -1.05 14.00 -5.44
CA ARG A 159 -0.47 13.83 -4.11
C ARG A 159 -1.43 14.19 -2.97
N THR A 160 -2.38 15.08 -3.22
CA THR A 160 -3.44 15.42 -2.24
C THR A 160 -4.50 14.31 -2.09
N ARG A 161 -4.47 13.28 -2.96
CA ARG A 161 -5.42 12.16 -2.96
C ARG A 161 -4.79 10.85 -2.53
N MET A 162 -3.50 10.86 -2.21
CA MET A 162 -2.76 9.66 -1.83
C MET A 162 -1.82 9.91 -0.67
N LYS A 163 -1.69 8.94 0.19
CA LYS A 163 -0.60 8.88 1.16
C LYS A 163 0.65 8.42 0.42
N THR A 164 1.71 9.20 0.47
CA THR A 164 3.00 8.83 -0.14
C THR A 164 3.99 8.45 0.95
N LEU A 165 4.59 7.28 0.82
CA LEU A 165 5.67 6.80 1.67
C LEU A 165 6.94 6.64 0.84
N ASP A 166 8.02 7.24 1.28
CA ASP A 166 9.32 7.15 0.61
C ASP A 166 10.12 5.97 1.18
N PHE A 167 10.44 5.02 0.31
CA PHE A 167 11.25 3.84 0.60
C PHE A 167 12.69 4.11 0.17
N ASN A 168 13.48 4.66 1.08
CA ASN A 168 14.87 5.04 0.84
C ASN A 168 15.85 3.95 1.31
N VAL A 169 15.54 2.69 1.01
CA VAL A 169 16.38 1.54 1.33
C VAL A 169 16.99 1.02 0.05
N ASN A 170 18.21 0.54 0.09
CA ASN A 170 18.88 -0.09 -1.05
C ASN A 170 19.24 -1.53 -0.70
N PHE A 171 18.60 -2.49 -1.36
CA PHE A 171 18.85 -3.91 -1.19
C PHE A 171 19.77 -4.50 -2.25
N SER A 172 20.32 -3.68 -3.16
CA SER A 172 21.13 -4.18 -4.28
C SER A 172 22.45 -4.82 -3.83
N GLU A 173 22.94 -4.44 -2.66
CA GLU A 173 24.22 -4.90 -2.10
C GLU A 173 24.08 -6.05 -1.10
N LEU A 174 22.86 -6.54 -0.85
CA LEU A 174 22.63 -7.64 0.08
C LEU A 174 23.22 -8.95 -0.45
N GLU A 175 23.89 -9.66 0.44
CA GLU A 175 24.32 -11.04 0.22
C GLU A 175 23.09 -11.97 0.16
N GLU A 176 23.26 -13.18 -0.39
CA GLU A 176 22.17 -14.12 -0.63
C GLU A 176 21.46 -14.56 0.66
N ASP A 177 22.23 -14.81 1.72
CA ASP A 177 21.75 -15.20 3.04
C ASP A 177 20.93 -14.09 3.72
N GLU A 178 21.30 -12.82 3.54
CA GLU A 178 20.53 -11.68 4.03
C GLU A 178 19.18 -11.53 3.32
N ARG A 179 19.15 -11.77 2.00
CA ARG A 179 17.93 -11.78 1.20
C ARG A 179 17.00 -12.93 1.63
N GLU A 180 17.57 -14.11 1.86
CA GLU A 180 16.83 -15.27 2.37
C GLU A 180 16.24 -14.99 3.76
N ALA A 181 17.00 -14.37 4.66
CA ALA A 181 16.52 -14.00 5.99
C ALA A 181 15.33 -13.03 5.92
N ALA A 182 15.44 -11.98 5.09
CA ALA A 182 14.34 -11.04 4.88
C ALA A 182 13.09 -11.72 4.28
N ALA A 183 13.29 -12.61 3.31
CA ALA A 183 12.20 -13.37 2.70
C ALA A 183 11.55 -14.35 3.69
N GLN A 184 12.32 -14.96 4.56
CA GLN A 184 11.82 -15.87 5.60
C GLN A 184 10.94 -15.13 6.61
N ILE A 185 11.35 -13.94 7.05
CA ILE A 185 10.56 -13.10 7.96
C ILE A 185 9.27 -12.65 7.25
N ALA A 186 9.35 -12.23 6.01
CA ALA A 186 8.17 -11.87 5.23
C ALA A 186 7.18 -13.05 5.07
N GLY A 187 7.70 -14.28 4.94
CA GLY A 187 6.90 -15.50 4.87
C GLY A 187 6.13 -15.82 6.15
N GLN A 188 6.57 -15.34 7.31
CA GLN A 188 5.85 -15.52 8.58
C GLN A 188 4.48 -14.82 8.59
N ALA A 189 4.25 -13.86 7.68
CA ALA A 189 2.95 -13.21 7.53
C ALA A 189 1.83 -14.19 7.15
N ASP A 190 2.15 -15.32 6.51
CA ASP A 190 1.20 -16.34 6.09
C ASP A 190 0.45 -17.01 7.27
N SER A 191 1.04 -16.98 8.44
CA SER A 191 0.46 -17.56 9.66
C SER A 191 0.16 -16.52 10.75
N CYS A 192 0.21 -15.24 10.40
CA CYS A 192 0.04 -14.16 11.35
C CYS A 192 -1.44 -13.81 11.56
N ASN A 193 -1.93 -13.99 12.77
CA ASN A 193 -3.31 -13.66 13.15
C ASN A 193 -3.51 -12.19 13.54
N LEU A 194 -2.61 -11.29 13.18
CA LEU A 194 -2.70 -9.89 13.57
C LEU A 194 -3.91 -9.20 12.93
N PHE A 195 -4.15 -9.40 11.64
CA PHE A 195 -5.27 -8.77 10.94
C PHE A 195 -6.64 -9.20 11.47
N PRO A 196 -6.93 -10.50 11.72
CA PRO A 196 -8.16 -10.90 12.40
C PRO A 196 -8.37 -10.25 13.75
N TRP A 197 -7.29 -10.07 14.54
CA TRP A 197 -7.34 -9.34 15.80
C TRP A 197 -7.69 -7.87 15.59
N PHE A 198 -7.03 -7.20 14.65
CA PHE A 198 -7.31 -5.81 14.29
C PHE A 198 -8.76 -5.64 13.85
N ALA A 199 -9.23 -6.50 12.94
CA ALA A 199 -10.60 -6.48 12.45
C ALA A 199 -11.65 -6.74 13.54
N HIS A 200 -11.30 -7.48 14.59
CA HIS A 200 -12.20 -7.70 15.73
C HIS A 200 -12.35 -6.46 16.62
N LEU A 201 -11.33 -5.60 16.65
CA LEU A 201 -11.36 -4.38 17.45
C LEU A 201 -12.01 -3.20 16.72
N PHE A 202 -12.09 -3.28 15.39
CA PHE A 202 -12.67 -2.26 14.53
C PHE A 202 -14.19 -2.43 14.42
#